data_d89359bd3854925540b38001685bbb3a
#
_entry.id   d89359bd3854925540b38001685bbb3a
#
_cell.length_a   1.000
_cell.length_b   1.000
_cell.length_c   1.000
_cell.angle_alpha   90.00
_cell.angle_beta   90.00
_cell.angle_gamma   90.00
#
_symmetry.space_group_name_H-M   'P 1'
#
loop_
_entity.id
_entity.type
_entity.pdbx_description
1 polymer ?
#
loop_
_entity_poly.entity_id
_entity_poly.type
_entity_poly.pdbx_seq_one_letter_code
_entity_poly.pdbx_strand_id
1 'polypeptide(L)'
;MGDENRKMSDAELSRALEKNSGGRMAGKMLAALGLVIAVGGILLGNFVVMIFGGVVLALGQMLQGKAKDQVNQRTFEGVAPDILGTVFQDIDQNPPDPKLLYPKDTNIPVPTHDYSHDSGYIRGTYQGKTIELCTVKLMDSEEIQREETGLWEKNEREVYRGQWMLCEFGQTFPTWITIWPRGALDKVFSGRGIKTGNAAFDKRFNLTSGDETTALLILSPARMERILAVSEAAGGKLALNLNTDGKLYIAVHSGHGFFDIMKGKESPTELRARFAREIRWFTDTIDAFLIS
;
A
#
# COMPACT_ATOMS: atom_id res chain seq x y z
N MET A 1 -20.50 19.50 16.18
CA MET A 1 -20.73 19.77 14.75
C MET A 1 -19.84 20.96 14.40
N GLY A 2 -18.70 20.74 13.83
CA GLY A 2 -17.78 21.81 13.45
C GLY A 2 -16.39 21.27 13.25
N ASP A 3 -15.82 21.52 12.10
CA ASP A 3 -14.41 21.38 11.71
C ASP A 3 -13.97 20.08 10.99
N GLU A 4 -14.89 19.27 10.50
CA GLU A 4 -14.55 17.99 9.86
C GLU A 4 -14.05 18.06 8.41
N ASN A 5 -13.89 19.25 7.82
CA ASN A 5 -13.47 19.37 6.41
C ASN A 5 -12.50 20.57 6.17
N ARG A 6 -11.63 20.86 7.15
CA ARG A 6 -10.67 21.95 6.97
C ARG A 6 -9.49 21.47 6.13
N LYS A 7 -9.47 21.90 4.89
CA LYS A 7 -8.36 21.72 3.95
C LYS A 7 -7.05 22.21 4.56
N MET A 8 -6.06 21.34 4.59
CA MET A 8 -4.72 21.71 5.09
C MET A 8 -4.00 22.58 4.06
N SER A 9 -3.64 23.80 4.45
CA SER A 9 -2.85 24.69 3.60
C SER A 9 -1.41 24.18 3.44
N ASP A 10 -0.72 24.60 2.37
CA ASP A 10 0.67 24.22 2.14
C ASP A 10 1.60 24.66 3.27
N ALA A 11 1.28 25.78 3.95
CA ALA A 11 2.02 26.24 5.12
C ALA A 11 1.82 25.32 6.34
N GLU A 12 0.62 24.83 6.56
CA GLU A 12 0.32 23.85 7.62
C GLU A 12 0.98 22.51 7.32
N LEU A 13 0.92 22.06 6.07
CA LEU A 13 1.57 20.84 5.62
C LEU A 13 3.10 20.94 5.77
N SER A 14 3.71 22.06 5.38
CA SER A 14 5.15 22.31 5.59
C SER A 14 5.53 22.20 7.07
N ARG A 15 4.77 22.83 7.96
CA ARG A 15 5.02 22.76 9.42
C ARG A 15 4.88 21.32 9.95
N ALA A 16 3.90 20.56 9.44
CA ALA A 16 3.72 19.15 9.82
C ALA A 16 4.91 18.31 9.37
N LEU A 17 5.40 18.51 8.14
CA LEU A 17 6.57 17.83 7.60
C LEU A 17 7.86 18.19 8.37
N GLU A 18 8.08 19.45 8.71
CA GLU A 18 9.20 19.91 9.52
C GLU A 18 9.17 19.31 10.93
N LYS A 19 8.01 19.32 11.58
CA LYS A 19 7.84 18.71 12.91
C LYS A 19 8.11 17.20 12.89
N ASN A 20 7.73 16.51 11.82
CA ASN A 20 8.05 15.11 11.63
C ASN A 20 9.57 14.89 11.48
N SER A 21 10.25 15.74 10.71
CA SER A 21 11.70 15.64 10.54
C SER A 21 12.44 15.84 11.87
N GLY A 22 11.99 16.79 12.70
CA GLY A 22 12.51 17.04 14.04
C GLY A 22 12.29 15.85 14.99
N GLY A 23 11.07 15.31 15.04
CA GLY A 23 10.75 14.14 15.86
C GLY A 23 11.53 12.89 15.45
N ARG A 24 11.69 12.67 14.15
CA ARG A 24 12.54 11.57 13.63
C ARG A 24 14.02 11.76 13.96
N MET A 25 14.51 13.00 13.89
CA MET A 25 15.91 13.31 14.23
C MET A 25 16.17 13.09 15.71
N ALA A 26 15.27 13.54 16.59
CA ALA A 26 15.36 13.28 18.03
C ALA A 26 15.33 11.78 18.35
N GLY A 27 14.42 11.02 17.75
CA GLY A 27 14.36 9.57 17.90
C GLY A 27 15.60 8.84 17.40
N LYS A 28 16.20 9.30 16.27
CA LYS A 28 17.48 8.76 15.76
C LYS A 28 18.64 9.06 16.71
N MET A 29 18.70 10.27 17.24
CA MET A 29 19.75 10.64 18.21
C MET A 29 19.64 9.81 19.49
N LEU A 30 18.41 9.60 19.98
CA LEU A 30 18.18 8.78 21.16
C LEU A 30 18.52 7.31 20.90
N ALA A 31 18.16 6.75 19.74
CA ALA A 31 18.52 5.41 19.36
C ALA A 31 20.04 5.23 19.19
N ALA A 32 20.73 6.17 18.58
CA ALA A 32 22.18 6.16 18.47
C ALA A 32 22.87 6.22 19.84
N LEU A 33 22.36 7.08 20.74
CA LEU A 33 22.85 7.17 22.11
C LEU A 33 22.65 5.83 22.85
N GLY A 34 21.47 5.24 22.73
CA GLY A 34 21.17 3.94 23.32
C GLY A 34 22.11 2.83 22.83
N LEU A 35 22.42 2.83 21.53
CA LEU A 35 23.38 1.89 20.94
C LEU A 35 24.80 2.10 21.52
N VAL A 36 25.26 3.32 21.62
CA VAL A 36 26.59 3.65 22.19
C VAL A 36 26.67 3.19 23.67
N ILE A 37 25.62 3.44 24.46
CA ILE A 37 25.56 3.01 25.86
C ILE A 37 25.55 1.49 25.97
N ALA A 38 24.76 0.79 25.13
CA ALA A 38 24.68 -0.68 25.13
C ALA A 38 26.05 -1.30 24.79
N VAL A 39 26.70 -0.82 23.71
CA VAL A 39 28.04 -1.27 23.32
C VAL A 39 29.08 -0.97 24.40
N GLY A 40 29.03 0.23 25.01
CA GLY A 40 29.90 0.59 26.14
C GLY A 40 29.71 -0.35 27.36
N GLY A 41 28.46 -0.72 27.65
CA GLY A 41 28.13 -1.70 28.70
C GLY A 41 28.75 -3.07 28.45
N ILE A 42 28.70 -3.56 27.19
CA ILE A 42 29.34 -4.80 26.77
C ILE A 42 30.87 -4.76 26.99
N LEU A 43 31.51 -3.68 26.49
CA LEU A 43 32.97 -3.50 26.60
C LEU A 43 33.46 -3.42 28.05
N LEU A 44 32.64 -2.83 28.95
CA LEU A 44 32.94 -2.71 30.37
C LEU A 44 32.51 -3.94 31.20
N GLY A 45 31.90 -4.94 30.58
CA GLY A 45 31.37 -6.11 31.29
C GLY A 45 30.21 -5.77 32.23
N ASN A 46 29.56 -4.62 32.05
CA ASN A 46 28.50 -4.13 32.92
C ASN A 46 27.12 -4.38 32.32
N PHE A 47 26.46 -5.47 32.77
CA PHE A 47 25.16 -5.89 32.23
C PHE A 47 24.03 -4.88 32.46
N VAL A 48 24.05 -4.12 33.55
CA VAL A 48 23.05 -3.08 33.85
C VAL A 48 23.14 -1.95 32.85
N VAL A 49 24.34 -1.50 32.52
CA VAL A 49 24.57 -0.43 31.52
C VAL A 49 24.14 -0.91 30.13
N MET A 50 24.41 -2.18 29.79
CA MET A 50 23.98 -2.79 28.53
C MET A 50 22.45 -2.78 28.40
N ILE A 51 21.72 -3.23 29.42
CA ILE A 51 20.24 -3.23 29.43
C ILE A 51 19.70 -1.80 29.31
N PHE A 52 20.26 -0.86 30.08
CA PHE A 52 19.82 0.54 30.01
C PHE A 52 19.99 1.11 28.60
N GLY A 53 21.13 0.84 27.95
CA GLY A 53 21.35 1.22 26.55
C GLY A 53 20.32 0.60 25.59
N GLY A 54 19.96 -0.66 25.79
CA GLY A 54 18.91 -1.35 25.04
C GLY A 54 17.53 -0.70 25.19
N VAL A 55 17.15 -0.31 26.41
CA VAL A 55 15.89 0.40 26.68
C VAL A 55 15.87 1.77 25.99
N VAL A 56 16.96 2.54 26.07
CA VAL A 56 17.06 3.86 25.41
C VAL A 56 16.97 3.71 23.88
N LEU A 57 17.59 2.69 23.31
CA LEU A 57 17.49 2.37 21.88
C LEU A 57 16.06 2.04 21.48
N ALA A 58 15.37 1.20 22.23
CA ALA A 58 13.97 0.83 21.97
C ALA A 58 13.03 2.05 22.06
N LEU A 59 13.21 2.91 23.06
CA LEU A 59 12.46 4.17 23.17
C LEU A 59 12.71 5.09 21.98
N GLY A 60 13.95 5.21 21.51
CA GLY A 60 14.28 5.99 20.32
C GLY A 60 13.58 5.47 19.05
N GLN A 61 13.49 4.17 18.86
CA GLN A 61 12.79 3.55 17.74
C GLN A 61 11.27 3.74 17.84
N MET A 62 10.69 3.58 19.02
CA MET A 62 9.28 3.78 19.29
C MET A 62 8.84 5.24 19.01
N LEU A 63 9.64 6.21 19.40
CA LEU A 63 9.37 7.63 19.11
C LEU A 63 9.40 7.94 17.61
N GLN A 64 10.29 7.31 16.85
CA GLN A 64 10.33 7.46 15.39
C GLN A 64 9.07 6.89 14.73
N GLY A 65 8.59 5.72 15.17
CA GLY A 65 7.36 5.10 14.67
C GLY A 65 6.14 5.98 14.93
N LYS A 66 5.90 6.36 16.17
CA LYS A 66 4.77 7.22 16.57
C LYS A 66 4.74 8.56 15.84
N ALA A 67 5.90 9.21 15.68
CA ALA A 67 5.99 10.48 14.96
C ALA A 67 5.59 10.32 13.48
N LYS A 68 5.97 9.21 12.84
CA LYS A 68 5.59 8.90 11.46
C LYS A 68 4.08 8.70 11.33
N ASP A 69 3.49 7.87 12.19
CA ASP A 69 2.06 7.51 12.12
C ASP A 69 1.17 8.73 12.36
N GLN A 70 1.50 9.58 13.33
CA GLN A 70 0.75 10.82 13.59
C GLN A 70 0.78 11.78 12.40
N VAL A 71 1.91 11.89 11.71
CA VAL A 71 2.00 12.81 10.56
C VAL A 71 1.31 12.22 9.35
N ASN A 72 1.44 10.91 9.10
CA ASN A 72 0.69 10.24 8.04
C ASN A 72 -0.82 10.42 8.26
N GLN A 73 -1.31 10.21 9.47
CA GLN A 73 -2.72 10.39 9.79
C GLN A 73 -3.18 11.84 9.56
N ARG A 74 -2.46 12.84 10.04
CA ARG A 74 -2.79 14.25 9.81
C ARG A 74 -2.74 14.64 8.34
N THR A 75 -1.78 14.10 7.59
CA THR A 75 -1.68 14.32 6.15
C THR A 75 -2.86 13.68 5.44
N PHE A 76 -3.23 12.47 5.82
CA PHE A 76 -4.41 11.80 5.31
C PHE A 76 -5.67 12.65 5.56
N GLU A 77 -5.93 13.04 6.79
CA GLU A 77 -7.11 13.83 7.18
C GLU A 77 -7.17 15.22 6.50
N GLY A 78 -6.02 15.86 6.31
CA GLY A 78 -5.95 17.24 5.81
C GLY A 78 -5.69 17.40 4.32
N VAL A 79 -5.14 16.38 3.65
CA VAL A 79 -4.74 16.45 2.23
C VAL A 79 -5.57 15.50 1.35
N ALA A 80 -5.94 14.33 1.87
CA ALA A 80 -6.67 13.35 1.09
C ALA A 80 -8.01 13.87 0.56
N PRO A 81 -8.86 14.57 1.35
CA PRO A 81 -10.14 15.09 0.87
C PRO A 81 -9.99 16.01 -0.35
N ASP A 82 -8.97 16.87 -0.37
CA ASP A 82 -8.72 17.77 -1.47
C ASP A 82 -8.41 17.03 -2.76
N ILE A 83 -7.50 16.05 -2.68
CA ILE A 83 -7.05 15.29 -3.86
C ILE A 83 -8.16 14.37 -4.34
N LEU A 84 -8.78 13.65 -3.41
CA LEU A 84 -9.87 12.72 -3.73
C LEU A 84 -11.06 13.46 -4.31
N GLY A 85 -11.44 14.62 -3.75
CA GLY A 85 -12.55 15.44 -4.22
C GLY A 85 -12.36 16.04 -5.62
N THR A 86 -11.14 16.03 -6.16
CA THR A 86 -10.92 16.40 -7.57
C THR A 86 -11.27 15.27 -8.55
N VAL A 87 -11.39 14.04 -8.06
CA VAL A 87 -11.55 12.83 -8.88
C VAL A 87 -12.82 12.06 -8.55
N PHE A 88 -13.16 11.97 -7.26
CA PHE A 88 -14.27 11.18 -6.74
C PHE A 88 -15.38 12.07 -6.18
N GLN A 89 -16.60 11.54 -6.21
CA GLN A 89 -17.79 12.12 -5.59
C GLN A 89 -18.20 11.29 -4.37
N ASP A 90 -19.06 11.84 -3.52
CA ASP A 90 -19.67 11.16 -2.36
C ASP A 90 -18.64 10.45 -1.47
N ILE A 91 -17.56 11.15 -1.13
CA ILE A 91 -16.44 10.60 -0.38
C ILE A 91 -16.84 10.37 1.07
N ASP A 92 -16.76 9.11 1.51
CA ASP A 92 -16.86 8.67 2.90
C ASP A 92 -15.50 8.16 3.37
N GLN A 93 -14.94 8.81 4.38
CA GLN A 93 -13.70 8.37 5.02
C GLN A 93 -14.03 7.50 6.22
N ASN A 94 -13.47 6.31 6.28
CA ASN A 94 -13.75 5.29 7.28
C ASN A 94 -15.19 4.75 7.24
N PRO A 95 -15.65 4.22 6.08
CA PRO A 95 -16.96 3.60 5.97
C PRO A 95 -17.12 2.51 7.04
N PRO A 96 -18.31 2.38 7.66
CA PRO A 96 -18.52 1.45 8.77
C PRO A 96 -18.51 -0.03 8.32
N ASP A 97 -18.70 -0.27 7.03
CA ASP A 97 -18.83 -1.59 6.40
C ASP A 97 -17.97 -1.67 5.13
N PRO A 98 -16.63 -1.59 5.21
CA PRO A 98 -15.79 -1.64 4.03
C PRO A 98 -15.94 -2.97 3.29
N LYS A 99 -16.13 -2.91 1.96
CA LYS A 99 -16.26 -4.07 1.09
C LYS A 99 -14.92 -4.53 0.52
N LEU A 100 -13.93 -3.64 0.49
CA LEU A 100 -12.57 -3.95 0.10
C LEU A 100 -11.91 -4.71 1.23
N LEU A 101 -12.31 -5.97 1.38
CA LEU A 101 -11.66 -6.87 2.29
C LEU A 101 -10.36 -7.37 1.66
N TYR A 102 -9.39 -7.53 2.51
CA TYR A 102 -8.08 -8.04 2.23
C TYR A 102 -8.09 -9.31 1.36
N PRO A 103 -7.02 -9.61 0.62
CA PRO A 103 -6.88 -10.44 -0.59
C PRO A 103 -7.53 -11.83 -0.60
N LYS A 104 -8.11 -12.31 0.48
CA LYS A 104 -8.76 -13.63 0.48
C LYS A 104 -9.89 -13.75 -0.56
N ASP A 105 -10.55 -12.62 -0.85
CA ASP A 105 -11.66 -12.58 -1.82
C ASP A 105 -11.21 -12.16 -3.23
N THR A 106 -9.93 -11.84 -3.38
CA THR A 106 -9.31 -11.54 -4.66
C THR A 106 -8.37 -12.66 -5.05
N ASN A 107 -8.31 -13.00 -6.33
CA ASN A 107 -7.31 -13.93 -6.85
C ASN A 107 -5.97 -13.22 -7.17
N ILE A 108 -5.73 -12.04 -6.59
CA ILE A 108 -4.46 -11.33 -6.77
C ILE A 108 -3.38 -12.05 -5.95
N PRO A 109 -2.29 -12.50 -6.59
CA PRO A 109 -1.20 -13.13 -5.90
C PRO A 109 -0.48 -12.16 -4.95
N VAL A 110 -0.30 -12.59 -3.71
CA VAL A 110 0.45 -11.88 -2.68
C VAL A 110 1.44 -12.81 -2.00
N PRO A 111 2.50 -12.30 -1.33
CA PRO A 111 3.41 -13.14 -0.55
C PRO A 111 2.68 -13.92 0.54
N THR A 112 3.25 -15.06 0.92
CA THR A 112 2.79 -15.80 2.11
C THR A 112 2.90 -14.90 3.34
N HIS A 113 1.89 -14.93 4.20
CA HIS A 113 1.77 -14.08 5.36
C HIS A 113 0.84 -14.73 6.37
N ASP A 114 0.93 -14.35 7.64
CA ASP A 114 0.09 -14.88 8.71
C ASP A 114 -1.16 -14.04 8.91
N TYR A 115 -1.02 -12.70 8.80
CA TYR A 115 -2.13 -11.78 9.01
C TYR A 115 -1.97 -10.48 8.22
N SER A 116 -3.07 -9.75 8.06
CA SER A 116 -3.11 -8.45 7.39
C SER A 116 -3.48 -7.33 8.36
N HIS A 117 -3.00 -6.13 8.03
CA HIS A 117 -3.48 -4.87 8.55
C HIS A 117 -3.92 -3.99 7.41
N ASP A 118 -5.22 -3.72 7.35
CA ASP A 118 -5.79 -2.82 6.38
C ASP A 118 -6.14 -1.50 7.07
N SER A 119 -5.92 -0.39 6.37
CA SER A 119 -6.11 0.93 6.96
C SER A 119 -6.44 1.99 5.92
N GLY A 120 -7.00 3.10 6.38
CA GLY A 120 -7.30 4.25 5.53
C GLY A 120 -8.37 3.93 4.49
N TYR A 121 -9.44 3.26 4.90
CA TYR A 121 -10.58 2.99 4.04
C TYR A 121 -11.27 4.28 3.61
N ILE A 122 -11.50 4.38 2.31
CA ILE A 122 -12.26 5.46 1.69
C ILE A 122 -13.22 4.83 0.70
N ARG A 123 -14.49 5.24 0.77
CA ARG A 123 -15.51 4.93 -0.24
C ARG A 123 -15.85 6.19 -1.01
N GLY A 124 -16.16 6.07 -2.29
CA GLY A 124 -16.60 7.18 -3.13
C GLY A 124 -17.22 6.70 -4.43
N THR A 125 -17.49 7.64 -5.30
CA THR A 125 -18.06 7.38 -6.62
C THR A 125 -17.14 7.92 -7.72
N TYR A 126 -16.80 7.08 -8.71
CA TYR A 126 -16.05 7.44 -9.90
C TYR A 126 -16.85 7.09 -11.15
N GLN A 127 -17.18 8.09 -11.97
CA GLN A 127 -18.02 7.91 -13.18
C GLN A 127 -19.27 7.06 -12.92
N GLY A 128 -19.97 7.33 -11.82
CA GLY A 128 -21.17 6.59 -11.42
C GLY A 128 -20.94 5.17 -10.90
N LYS A 129 -19.70 4.75 -10.68
CA LYS A 129 -19.31 3.46 -10.11
C LYS A 129 -18.87 3.63 -8.66
N THR A 130 -19.30 2.74 -7.78
CA THR A 130 -18.79 2.71 -6.41
C THR A 130 -17.34 2.26 -6.40
N ILE A 131 -16.50 3.03 -5.71
CA ILE A 131 -15.10 2.66 -5.47
C ILE A 131 -14.83 2.59 -3.98
N GLU A 132 -13.94 1.69 -3.60
CA GLU A 132 -13.30 1.70 -2.29
C GLU A 132 -11.79 1.61 -2.45
N LEU A 133 -11.06 2.30 -1.58
CA LEU A 133 -9.61 2.21 -1.53
C LEU A 133 -9.12 2.02 -0.10
N CYS A 134 -8.02 1.33 0.06
CA CYS A 134 -7.34 1.15 1.34
C CYS A 134 -5.85 0.87 1.15
N THR A 135 -5.11 0.98 2.24
CA THR A 135 -3.75 0.47 2.34
C THR A 135 -3.77 -0.93 2.91
N VAL A 136 -3.16 -1.88 2.21
CA VAL A 136 -2.99 -3.27 2.66
C VAL A 136 -1.55 -3.48 3.09
N LYS A 137 -1.38 -4.02 4.29
CA LYS A 137 -0.10 -4.39 4.88
C LYS A 137 -0.16 -5.84 5.32
N LEU A 138 0.74 -6.68 4.80
CA LEU A 138 0.82 -8.10 5.14
C LEU A 138 2.02 -8.37 6.02
N MET A 139 1.79 -9.15 7.06
CA MET A 139 2.76 -9.46 8.08
C MET A 139 3.00 -10.96 8.14
N ASP A 140 4.25 -11.32 8.23
CA ASP A 140 4.73 -12.65 8.53
C ASP A 140 5.28 -12.64 9.95
N SER A 141 5.02 -13.68 10.72
CA SER A 141 5.47 -13.79 12.11
C SER A 141 6.23 -15.08 12.32
N GLU A 142 7.42 -14.98 12.85
CA GLU A 142 8.26 -16.11 13.19
C GLU A 142 8.47 -16.14 14.70
N GLU A 143 8.16 -17.28 15.31
CA GLU A 143 8.49 -17.49 16.72
C GLU A 143 9.94 -17.98 16.82
N ILE A 144 10.80 -17.17 17.43
CA ILE A 144 12.22 -17.47 17.63
C ILE A 144 12.45 -17.68 19.13
N GLN A 145 12.98 -18.84 19.48
CA GLN A 145 13.42 -19.07 20.86
C GLN A 145 14.82 -18.46 21.05
N ARG A 146 14.94 -17.50 21.99
CA ARG A 146 16.25 -16.96 22.35
C ARG A 146 17.07 -18.00 23.03
N GLU A 147 18.20 -18.37 22.45
CA GLU A 147 19.14 -19.37 23.03
C GLU A 147 19.61 -18.99 24.43
N GLU A 148 19.79 -17.69 24.71
CA GLU A 148 20.30 -17.19 26.00
C GLU A 148 19.29 -17.29 27.17
N THR A 149 18.00 -17.14 26.88
CA THR A 149 16.95 -17.05 27.91
C THR A 149 15.92 -18.16 27.85
N GLY A 150 15.89 -18.92 26.76
CA GLY A 150 14.87 -19.93 26.48
C GLY A 150 13.47 -19.36 26.23
N LEU A 151 13.31 -18.03 26.21
CA LEU A 151 12.04 -17.37 26.01
C LEU A 151 11.70 -17.30 24.50
N TRP A 152 10.43 -17.53 24.19
CA TRP A 152 9.91 -17.36 22.85
C TRP A 152 9.65 -15.87 22.58
N GLU A 153 10.19 -15.37 21.48
CA GLU A 153 10.00 -14.00 21.02
C GLU A 153 9.35 -14.04 19.64
N LYS A 154 8.28 -13.29 19.46
CA LYS A 154 7.60 -13.16 18.17
C LYS A 154 8.30 -12.09 17.35
N ASN A 155 8.94 -12.49 16.26
CA ASN A 155 9.55 -11.57 15.30
C ASN A 155 8.55 -11.33 14.15
N GLU A 156 8.08 -10.10 14.03
CA GLU A 156 7.12 -9.71 12.99
C GLU A 156 7.84 -8.98 11.86
N ARG A 157 7.57 -9.40 10.63
CA ARG A 157 8.15 -8.84 9.43
C ARG A 157 7.06 -8.41 8.45
N GLU A 158 7.13 -7.17 7.96
CA GLU A 158 6.30 -6.72 6.85
C GLU A 158 6.79 -7.36 5.54
N VAL A 159 5.96 -8.19 4.91
CA VAL A 159 6.27 -8.88 3.65
C VAL A 159 5.63 -8.23 2.43
N TYR A 160 4.60 -7.39 2.66
CA TYR A 160 3.93 -6.64 1.61
C TYR A 160 3.35 -5.35 2.19
N ARG A 161 3.43 -4.28 1.40
CA ARG A 161 2.68 -3.04 1.63
C ARG A 161 2.31 -2.44 0.29
N GLY A 162 1.03 -2.15 0.12
CA GLY A 162 0.52 -1.65 -1.14
C GLY A 162 -0.78 -0.90 -1.02
N GLN A 163 -1.15 -0.28 -2.12
CA GLN A 163 -2.38 0.48 -2.29
C GLN A 163 -3.36 -0.40 -3.06
N TRP A 164 -4.58 -0.49 -2.56
CA TRP A 164 -5.62 -1.31 -3.17
C TRP A 164 -6.86 -0.47 -3.43
N MET A 165 -7.54 -0.77 -4.54
CA MET A 165 -8.83 -0.22 -4.89
C MET A 165 -9.76 -1.32 -5.40
N LEU A 166 -11.01 -1.26 -4.99
CA LEU A 166 -12.14 -1.98 -5.55
C LEU A 166 -12.97 -1.00 -6.37
N CYS A 167 -13.39 -1.40 -7.57
CA CYS A 167 -14.42 -0.71 -8.37
C CYS A 167 -15.56 -1.69 -8.66
N GLU A 168 -16.79 -1.31 -8.32
CA GLU A 168 -18.00 -2.07 -8.65
C GLU A 168 -18.62 -1.55 -9.94
N PHE A 169 -18.56 -2.34 -11.02
CA PHE A 169 -19.11 -1.93 -12.34
C PHE A 169 -20.64 -1.97 -12.40
N GLY A 170 -21.30 -2.66 -11.48
CA GLY A 170 -22.74 -2.84 -11.49
C GLY A 170 -23.25 -3.73 -12.65
N GLN A 171 -22.38 -4.52 -13.26
CA GLN A 171 -22.67 -5.48 -14.31
C GLN A 171 -21.82 -6.74 -14.11
N THR A 172 -22.28 -7.87 -14.61
CA THR A 172 -21.53 -9.14 -14.54
C THR A 172 -20.56 -9.26 -15.72
N PHE A 173 -19.47 -10.01 -15.50
CA PHE A 173 -18.55 -10.40 -16.56
C PHE A 173 -18.65 -11.92 -16.80
N PRO A 174 -18.48 -12.37 -18.06
CA PRO A 174 -18.66 -13.78 -18.41
C PRO A 174 -17.56 -14.69 -17.85
N THR A 175 -16.40 -14.14 -17.48
CA THR A 175 -15.30 -14.86 -16.84
C THR A 175 -14.53 -13.98 -15.89
N TRP A 176 -13.84 -14.58 -14.93
CA TRP A 176 -12.86 -13.86 -14.12
C TRP A 176 -11.51 -13.77 -14.84
N ILE A 177 -10.75 -12.71 -14.56
CA ILE A 177 -9.43 -12.48 -15.12
C ILE A 177 -8.51 -11.99 -13.99
N THR A 178 -7.34 -12.61 -13.86
CA THR A 178 -6.28 -12.13 -12.95
C THR A 178 -5.02 -11.85 -13.74
N ILE A 179 -4.46 -10.65 -13.53
CA ILE A 179 -3.24 -10.15 -14.15
C ILE A 179 -2.29 -9.72 -13.03
N TRP A 180 -1.05 -10.18 -13.06
CA TRP A 180 -0.03 -9.76 -12.09
C TRP A 180 1.35 -9.69 -12.73
N PRO A 181 2.27 -8.84 -12.20
CA PRO A 181 3.61 -8.68 -12.77
C PRO A 181 4.41 -9.97 -12.64
N ARG A 182 5.21 -10.28 -13.65
CA ARG A 182 6.19 -11.37 -13.60
C ARG A 182 7.26 -11.09 -12.57
N GLY A 183 7.76 -12.10 -11.90
CA GLY A 183 8.84 -11.98 -10.92
C GLY A 183 8.75 -12.94 -9.75
N ALA A 184 8.97 -12.43 -8.53
CA ALA A 184 9.18 -13.24 -7.34
C ALA A 184 8.04 -14.22 -6.96
N LEU A 185 6.82 -13.94 -7.38
CA LEU A 185 5.64 -14.77 -7.10
C LEU A 185 5.38 -15.86 -8.16
N ASP A 186 6.13 -15.89 -9.26
CA ASP A 186 5.95 -16.87 -10.34
C ASP A 186 6.17 -18.32 -9.86
N LYS A 187 6.99 -18.51 -8.83
CA LYS A 187 7.25 -19.82 -8.22
C LYS A 187 6.07 -20.38 -7.40
N VAL A 188 5.24 -19.47 -6.88
CA VAL A 188 4.07 -19.82 -6.05
C VAL A 188 2.87 -20.19 -6.93
N PHE A 189 2.80 -19.59 -8.13
CA PHE A 189 1.72 -19.76 -9.09
C PHE A 189 2.23 -20.52 -10.34
N SER A 190 2.50 -21.81 -10.19
CA SER A 190 3.11 -22.69 -11.21
C SER A 190 2.19 -23.05 -12.39
N GLY A 191 1.09 -22.34 -12.60
CA GLY A 191 0.23 -22.51 -13.77
C GLY A 191 0.84 -21.91 -15.04
N ARG A 192 0.64 -22.55 -16.21
CA ARG A 192 0.93 -21.96 -17.52
C ARG A 192 -0.01 -20.76 -17.69
N GLY A 193 0.52 -19.54 -17.56
CA GLY A 193 -0.22 -18.31 -17.85
C GLY A 193 -0.69 -18.29 -19.31
N ILE A 194 -1.87 -17.75 -19.53
CA ILE A 194 -2.43 -17.49 -20.87
C ILE A 194 -1.48 -16.56 -21.63
N LYS A 195 -1.27 -16.87 -22.91
CA LYS A 195 -0.52 -16.03 -23.84
C LYS A 195 -1.48 -15.16 -24.63
N THR A 196 -1.27 -13.83 -24.55
CA THR A 196 -2.17 -12.88 -25.20
C THR A 196 -1.83 -12.62 -26.66
N GLY A 197 -0.64 -13.03 -27.12
CA GLY A 197 -0.09 -12.66 -28.41
C GLY A 197 0.50 -11.24 -28.45
N ASN A 198 0.32 -10.43 -27.42
CA ASN A 198 1.00 -9.16 -27.24
C ASN A 198 2.33 -9.39 -26.50
N ALA A 199 3.44 -9.33 -27.23
CA ALA A 199 4.77 -9.65 -26.68
C ALA A 199 5.17 -8.75 -25.51
N ALA A 200 4.79 -7.47 -25.51
CA ALA A 200 5.08 -6.53 -24.43
C ALA A 200 4.29 -6.88 -23.16
N PHE A 201 2.99 -7.21 -23.32
CA PHE A 201 2.14 -7.63 -22.24
C PHE A 201 2.59 -8.97 -21.64
N ASP A 202 2.84 -9.96 -22.48
CA ASP A 202 3.31 -11.29 -22.08
C ASP A 202 4.70 -11.29 -21.42
N LYS A 203 5.53 -10.29 -21.72
CA LYS A 203 6.83 -10.08 -21.05
C LYS A 203 6.65 -9.49 -19.65
N ARG A 204 5.63 -8.64 -19.45
CA ARG A 204 5.42 -7.88 -18.21
C ARG A 204 4.55 -8.61 -17.22
N PHE A 205 3.52 -9.32 -17.70
CA PHE A 205 2.47 -9.89 -16.87
C PHE A 205 2.34 -11.40 -17.04
N ASN A 206 1.83 -12.01 -15.99
CA ASN A 206 1.14 -13.28 -16.03
C ASN A 206 -0.37 -13.01 -16.13
N LEU A 207 -1.08 -13.88 -16.85
CA LEU A 207 -2.53 -13.84 -17.04
C LEU A 207 -3.12 -15.19 -16.74
N THR A 208 -4.18 -15.23 -15.93
CA THR A 208 -5.03 -16.40 -15.73
C THR A 208 -6.49 -16.02 -15.81
N SER A 209 -7.34 -16.95 -16.19
CA SER A 209 -8.79 -16.77 -16.30
C SER A 209 -9.50 -18.11 -16.18
N GLY A 210 -10.81 -18.07 -15.96
CA GLY A 210 -11.69 -19.22 -16.06
C GLY A 210 -11.97 -19.68 -17.50
N ASP A 211 -11.91 -18.73 -18.45
CA ASP A 211 -12.05 -18.99 -19.90
C ASP A 211 -11.08 -18.09 -20.68
N GLU A 212 -10.11 -18.73 -21.33
CA GLU A 212 -9.05 -18.08 -22.10
C GLU A 212 -9.59 -17.25 -23.26
N THR A 213 -10.51 -17.82 -24.03
CA THR A 213 -11.08 -17.15 -25.23
C THR A 213 -11.81 -15.87 -24.83
N THR A 214 -12.66 -15.97 -23.84
CA THR A 214 -13.42 -14.82 -23.32
C THR A 214 -12.50 -13.78 -22.68
N ALA A 215 -11.47 -14.21 -21.96
CA ALA A 215 -10.49 -13.29 -21.37
C ALA A 215 -9.76 -12.47 -22.45
N LEU A 216 -9.35 -13.10 -23.56
CA LEU A 216 -8.70 -12.42 -24.67
C LEU A 216 -9.63 -11.46 -25.42
N LEU A 217 -10.93 -11.74 -25.45
CA LEU A 217 -11.93 -10.80 -25.97
C LEU A 217 -12.10 -9.58 -25.06
N ILE A 218 -12.13 -9.81 -23.74
CA ILE A 218 -12.19 -8.72 -22.76
C ILE A 218 -10.90 -7.88 -22.79
N LEU A 219 -9.74 -8.53 -22.84
CA LEU A 219 -8.43 -7.87 -22.91
C LEU A 219 -8.06 -7.53 -24.35
N SER A 220 -8.83 -6.63 -24.97
CA SER A 220 -8.51 -6.12 -26.31
C SER A 220 -7.08 -5.52 -26.35
N PRO A 221 -6.45 -5.43 -27.54
CA PRO A 221 -5.13 -4.81 -27.68
C PRO A 221 -5.05 -3.42 -27.03
N ALA A 222 -6.07 -2.59 -27.20
CA ALA A 222 -6.13 -1.25 -26.61
C ALA A 222 -6.17 -1.27 -25.09
N ARG A 223 -6.87 -2.24 -24.48
CA ARG A 223 -6.88 -2.44 -23.01
C ARG A 223 -5.51 -2.88 -22.51
N MET A 224 -4.88 -3.82 -23.19
CA MET A 224 -3.52 -4.28 -22.84
C MET A 224 -2.52 -3.13 -22.87
N GLU A 225 -2.56 -2.27 -23.89
CA GLU A 225 -1.69 -1.10 -23.98
C GLU A 225 -1.90 -0.11 -22.82
N ARG A 226 -3.15 0.14 -22.44
CA ARG A 226 -3.47 0.99 -21.28
C ARG A 226 -2.98 0.39 -19.98
N ILE A 227 -3.19 -0.89 -19.76
CA ILE A 227 -2.68 -1.60 -18.56
C ILE A 227 -1.16 -1.54 -18.50
N LEU A 228 -0.48 -1.70 -19.64
CA LEU A 228 0.97 -1.54 -19.72
C LEU A 228 1.42 -0.12 -19.32
N ALA A 229 0.77 0.91 -19.86
CA ALA A 229 1.08 2.30 -19.55
C ALA A 229 0.89 2.62 -18.05
N VAL A 230 -0.23 2.18 -17.46
CA VAL A 230 -0.48 2.33 -16.02
C VAL A 230 0.56 1.57 -15.20
N SER A 231 0.89 0.34 -15.58
CA SER A 231 1.91 -0.45 -14.88
C SER A 231 3.28 0.23 -14.92
N GLU A 232 3.63 0.86 -16.03
CA GLU A 232 4.87 1.62 -16.14
C GLU A 232 4.86 2.84 -15.22
N ALA A 233 3.79 3.61 -15.22
CA ALA A 233 3.61 4.76 -14.33
C ALA A 233 3.65 4.37 -12.85
N ALA A 234 3.11 3.21 -12.47
CA ALA A 234 3.13 2.63 -11.13
C ALA A 234 4.43 1.87 -10.79
N GLY A 235 5.47 2.00 -11.61
CA GLY A 235 6.75 1.31 -11.38
C GLY A 235 6.71 -0.19 -11.62
N GLY A 236 5.77 -0.68 -12.44
CA GLY A 236 5.68 -2.07 -12.84
C GLY A 236 5.06 -3.04 -11.84
N LYS A 237 4.48 -2.55 -10.77
CA LYS A 237 3.97 -3.36 -9.63
C LYS A 237 2.45 -3.44 -9.58
N LEU A 238 1.78 -3.27 -10.72
CA LEU A 238 0.33 -3.33 -10.86
C LEU A 238 -0.15 -4.78 -10.98
N ALA A 239 -1.16 -5.14 -10.19
CA ALA A 239 -1.92 -6.37 -10.32
C ALA A 239 -3.42 -6.07 -10.36
N LEU A 240 -4.17 -6.89 -11.09
CA LEU A 240 -5.60 -6.72 -11.33
C LEU A 240 -6.32 -8.04 -11.15
N ASN A 241 -7.54 -7.97 -10.62
CA ASN A 241 -8.48 -9.08 -10.68
C ASN A 241 -9.87 -8.56 -11.03
N LEU A 242 -10.40 -9.03 -12.16
CA LEU A 242 -11.78 -8.79 -12.58
C LEU A 242 -12.59 -10.04 -12.25
N ASN A 243 -13.62 -9.89 -11.43
CA ASN A 243 -14.51 -10.98 -11.04
C ASN A 243 -15.77 -11.02 -11.89
N THR A 244 -16.42 -12.20 -11.90
CA THR A 244 -17.69 -12.41 -12.62
C THR A 244 -18.85 -11.58 -12.04
N ASP A 245 -18.78 -11.19 -10.76
CA ASP A 245 -19.79 -10.37 -10.09
C ASP A 245 -19.66 -8.85 -10.37
N GLY A 246 -18.77 -8.48 -11.28
CA GLY A 246 -18.59 -7.09 -11.69
C GLY A 246 -17.64 -6.27 -10.82
N LYS A 247 -16.84 -6.92 -10.03
CA LYS A 247 -15.82 -6.26 -9.20
C LYS A 247 -14.46 -6.29 -9.87
N LEU A 248 -13.83 -5.13 -9.98
CA LEU A 248 -12.44 -4.98 -10.38
C LEU A 248 -11.61 -4.59 -9.16
N TYR A 249 -10.71 -5.47 -8.76
CA TYR A 249 -9.69 -5.21 -7.75
C TYR A 249 -8.41 -4.77 -8.46
N ILE A 250 -7.82 -3.70 -7.96
CA ILE A 250 -6.58 -3.11 -8.46
C ILE A 250 -5.61 -3.01 -7.29
N ALA A 251 -4.43 -3.59 -7.42
CA ALA A 251 -3.40 -3.55 -6.39
C ALA A 251 -2.09 -3.00 -6.96
N VAL A 252 -1.47 -2.08 -6.24
CA VAL A 252 -0.12 -1.57 -6.55
C VAL A 252 0.79 -1.82 -5.36
N HIS A 253 1.78 -2.68 -5.55
CA HIS A 253 2.81 -2.93 -4.53
C HIS A 253 3.82 -1.79 -4.50
N SER A 254 3.48 -0.70 -3.85
CA SER A 254 4.29 0.52 -3.78
C SER A 254 5.35 0.52 -2.67
N GLY A 255 5.23 -0.38 -1.68
CA GLY A 255 6.04 -0.36 -0.46
C GLY A 255 5.62 0.73 0.54
N HIS A 256 4.50 1.42 0.26
CA HIS A 256 3.90 2.43 1.13
C HIS A 256 2.37 2.42 0.97
N GLY A 257 1.67 3.08 1.89
CA GLY A 257 0.22 3.24 1.84
C GLY A 257 -0.21 4.47 1.03
N PHE A 258 -1.52 4.62 0.87
CA PHE A 258 -2.10 5.85 0.37
C PHE A 258 -1.75 7.02 1.30
N PHE A 259 -1.38 8.14 0.72
CA PHE A 259 -1.05 9.38 1.44
C PHE A 259 0.09 9.26 2.47
N ASP A 260 0.87 8.18 2.43
CA ASP A 260 2.05 8.05 3.28
C ASP A 260 3.13 9.07 2.89
N ILE A 261 3.74 9.68 3.91
CA ILE A 261 4.93 10.51 3.71
C ILE A 261 6.15 9.60 3.62
N MET A 262 6.82 9.63 2.46
CA MET A 262 8.02 8.83 2.23
C MET A 262 9.24 9.39 2.95
N LYS A 263 10.32 8.61 2.98
CA LYS A 263 11.64 9.10 3.45
C LYS A 263 12.18 10.08 2.41
N GLY A 264 12.25 11.36 2.74
CA GLY A 264 12.76 12.41 1.86
C GLY A 264 12.28 13.78 2.30
N LYS A 265 12.78 14.81 1.65
CA LYS A 265 12.30 16.18 1.81
C LYS A 265 11.41 16.53 0.62
N GLU A 266 10.21 15.91 0.56
CA GLU A 266 9.22 16.34 -0.41
C GLU A 266 8.63 17.68 0.06
N SER A 267 8.53 18.62 -0.87
CA SER A 267 7.75 19.84 -0.65
C SER A 267 6.24 19.50 -0.65
N PRO A 268 5.38 20.35 -0.06
CA PRO A 268 3.93 20.17 -0.09
C PRO A 268 3.38 19.96 -1.51
N THR A 269 3.90 20.71 -2.47
CA THR A 269 3.48 20.63 -3.88
C THR A 269 3.88 19.28 -4.51
N GLU A 270 5.09 18.80 -4.26
CA GLU A 270 5.55 17.49 -4.76
C GLU A 270 4.75 16.35 -4.13
N LEU A 271 4.46 16.45 -2.83
CA LEU A 271 3.66 15.47 -2.10
C LEU A 271 2.23 15.37 -2.68
N ARG A 272 1.55 16.51 -2.88
CA ARG A 272 0.22 16.55 -3.51
C ARG A 272 0.25 15.99 -4.94
N ALA A 273 1.26 16.36 -5.73
CA ALA A 273 1.41 15.86 -7.09
C ALA A 273 1.65 14.33 -7.12
N ARG A 274 2.40 13.79 -6.16
CA ARG A 274 2.58 12.34 -6.01
C ARG A 274 1.27 11.64 -5.68
N PHE A 275 0.53 12.11 -4.69
CA PHE A 275 -0.75 11.52 -4.31
C PHE A 275 -1.76 11.55 -5.46
N ALA A 276 -1.83 12.67 -6.20
CA ALA A 276 -2.69 12.77 -7.38
C ALA A 276 -2.29 11.77 -8.48
N ARG A 277 -0.98 11.54 -8.70
CA ARG A 277 -0.51 10.50 -9.63
C ARG A 277 -0.88 9.09 -9.17
N GLU A 278 -0.73 8.80 -7.87
CA GLU A 278 -1.09 7.50 -7.31
C GLU A 278 -2.59 7.19 -7.48
N ILE A 279 -3.46 8.16 -7.25
CA ILE A 279 -4.90 8.00 -7.51
C ILE A 279 -5.16 7.76 -9.01
N ARG A 280 -4.41 8.43 -9.88
CA ARG A 280 -4.57 8.27 -11.33
C ARG A 280 -4.24 6.85 -11.82
N TRP A 281 -3.32 6.13 -11.20
CA TRP A 281 -3.07 4.72 -11.55
C TRP A 281 -4.34 3.86 -11.48
N PHE A 282 -5.17 4.13 -10.48
CA PHE A 282 -6.42 3.39 -10.28
C PHE A 282 -7.52 3.84 -11.25
N THR A 283 -7.71 5.14 -11.42
CA THR A 283 -8.73 5.67 -12.35
C THR A 283 -8.42 5.31 -13.80
N ASP A 284 -7.17 5.43 -14.23
CA ASP A 284 -6.76 5.06 -15.59
C ASP A 284 -6.96 3.54 -15.84
N THR A 285 -6.79 2.72 -14.78
CA THR A 285 -7.09 1.29 -14.85
C THR A 285 -8.59 1.04 -14.99
N ILE A 286 -9.43 1.71 -14.19
CA ILE A 286 -10.89 1.60 -14.30
C ILE A 286 -11.33 2.01 -15.70
N ASP A 287 -10.81 3.13 -16.21
CA ASP A 287 -11.12 3.66 -17.55
C ASP A 287 -10.76 2.67 -18.66
N ALA A 288 -9.69 1.88 -18.48
CA ALA A 288 -9.35 0.85 -19.45
C ALA A 288 -10.46 -0.22 -19.60
N PHE A 289 -11.26 -0.45 -18.56
CA PHE A 289 -12.36 -1.41 -18.57
C PHE A 289 -13.74 -0.77 -18.87
N LEU A 290 -13.87 0.56 -18.74
CA LEU A 290 -15.10 1.27 -19.06
C LEU A 290 -15.29 1.50 -20.56
N ILE A 291 -14.23 1.53 -21.35
CA ILE A 291 -14.31 1.75 -22.79
C ILE A 291 -14.65 0.44 -23.48
N SER A 292 -15.77 0.44 -24.18
CA SER A 292 -16.31 -0.63 -25.03
C SER A 292 -15.50 -0.80 -26.31
#